data_23cb164b76b6c43b97b19e0f747170b1
#
_entry.id   23cb164b76b6c43b97b19e0f747170b1
#
_cell.length_a   1.000
_cell.length_b   1.000
_cell.length_c   1.000
_cell.angle_alpha   90.00
_cell.angle_beta   90.00
_cell.angle_gamma   90.00
#
_symmetry.space_group_name_H-M   'P 1'
#
loop_
_entity.id
_entity.type
_entity.pdbx_description
1 polymer ?
#
loop_
_entity_poly.entity_id
_entity_poly.type
_entity_poly.pdbx_seq_one_letter_code
_entity_poly.pdbx_strand_id
1 'polypeptide(L)'
;MQPLRQSILDMEAIMSVADIYEKRATFSFEVVPPKTDVGMEKLCGKDGVLDKLYTLEPDYISCTYGAGGTNVGKNLEVLDKIQKDGKCTPVTHFTCIGNTKEDIKEKLQTYLDHGIDHMLALRGDLPFGWTGTNGDLHYATELVKFVRKEFGDKFTIAVAGSPEGHIQCRSLEADIAFLKQKQDNGADFIISQLCWDMDAFRYWLEAIRNAGIWLPVDVGIMPILDQAATINMALSRNGCVMDRKLCEIISKNWIFPNPFDKEPFDADVAGKKESFKKAGIEYTINQIDEYRACGVDGIHLYALNKYDDVAYIAKESGLIDLV
;
A
#
# COMPACT_ATOMS: atom_id res chain seq x y z
N MET A 1 -17.21 -48.24 -0.85
CA MET A 1 -17.40 -47.09 0.00
C MET A 1 -16.06 -46.67 0.57
N GLN A 2 -15.41 -45.80 -0.10
CA GLN A 2 -14.31 -44.85 0.17
C GLN A 2 -13.87 -44.37 -1.22
N PRO A 3 -14.00 -43.15 -1.59
CA PRO A 3 -13.01 -42.13 -1.32
C PRO A 3 -13.68 -40.73 -1.14
N LEU A 4 -13.85 -40.24 0.03
CA LEU A 4 -14.29 -38.86 0.32
C LEU A 4 -13.50 -38.22 1.49
N ARG A 5 -12.34 -38.81 1.84
CA ARG A 5 -11.50 -38.30 2.95
C ARG A 5 -10.14 -37.73 2.51
N GLN A 6 -9.84 -37.66 1.18
CA GLN A 6 -8.52 -37.23 0.71
C GLN A 6 -8.47 -35.80 0.11
N SER A 7 -9.61 -35.10 0.05
CA SER A 7 -9.67 -33.75 -0.54
C SER A 7 -9.72 -32.59 0.47
N ILE A 8 -9.49 -32.85 1.76
CA ILE A 8 -9.50 -31.82 2.81
C ILE A 8 -8.10 -31.58 3.42
N LEU A 9 -7.08 -32.31 2.98
CA LEU A 9 -5.74 -32.29 3.59
C LEU A 9 -4.67 -31.50 2.83
N ASP A 10 -5.00 -30.84 1.72
CA ASP A 10 -4.03 -30.08 0.91
C ASP A 10 -4.42 -28.60 0.69
N MET A 11 -5.16 -27.99 1.60
CA MET A 11 -5.09 -26.54 1.77
C MET A 11 -3.93 -26.30 2.75
N GLU A 12 -2.74 -26.07 2.23
CA GLU A 12 -1.68 -25.45 3.01
C GLU A 12 -2.28 -24.17 3.60
N ALA A 13 -2.32 -24.08 4.91
CA ALA A 13 -2.82 -22.87 5.55
C ALA A 13 -1.96 -21.68 5.07
N ILE A 14 -2.61 -20.66 4.52
CA ILE A 14 -1.92 -19.43 4.11
C ILE A 14 -1.19 -18.92 5.34
N MET A 15 0.14 -18.76 5.23
CA MET A 15 0.97 -18.28 6.33
C MET A 15 0.60 -16.83 6.66
N SER A 16 0.63 -16.48 7.95
CA SER A 16 0.55 -15.08 8.35
C SER A 16 1.70 -14.28 7.71
N VAL A 17 1.43 -13.06 7.31
CA VAL A 17 2.46 -12.16 6.75
C VAL A 17 3.64 -12.01 7.72
N ALA A 18 3.38 -11.97 9.03
CA ALA A 18 4.42 -11.93 10.05
C ALA A 18 5.34 -13.16 10.00
N ASP A 19 4.81 -14.36 9.75
CA ASP A 19 5.59 -15.58 9.65
C ASP A 19 6.45 -15.67 8.37
N ILE A 20 6.04 -14.95 7.32
CA ILE A 20 6.79 -14.90 6.04
C ILE A 20 8.10 -14.15 6.23
N TYR A 21 8.10 -13.02 6.96
CA TYR A 21 9.32 -12.23 7.20
C TYR A 21 10.42 -13.01 7.91
N GLU A 22 10.08 -14.06 8.67
CA GLU A 22 11.08 -14.93 9.29
C GLU A 22 11.86 -15.78 8.26
N LYS A 23 11.32 -15.92 7.05
CA LYS A 23 11.84 -16.84 6.02
C LYS A 23 12.43 -16.14 4.82
N ARG A 24 11.78 -15.06 4.36
CA ARG A 24 12.14 -14.35 3.13
C ARG A 24 11.50 -12.96 3.07
N ALA A 25 11.97 -12.15 2.13
CA ALA A 25 11.30 -10.91 1.79
C ALA A 25 9.90 -11.17 1.20
N THR A 26 8.96 -10.25 1.44
CA THR A 26 7.60 -10.34 0.92
C THR A 26 7.46 -9.60 -0.40
N PHE A 27 6.49 -10.04 -1.20
CA PHE A 27 6.00 -9.35 -2.38
C PHE A 27 4.48 -9.22 -2.34
N SER A 28 3.95 -8.02 -2.53
CA SER A 28 2.55 -7.75 -2.33
C SER A 28 2.01 -6.65 -3.23
N PHE A 29 0.68 -6.58 -3.35
CA PHE A 29 -0.02 -5.55 -4.12
C PHE A 29 -1.00 -4.76 -3.28
N GLU A 30 -1.23 -3.50 -3.71
CA GLU A 30 -2.37 -2.71 -3.25
C GLU A 30 -3.39 -2.59 -4.39
N VAL A 31 -4.67 -2.83 -4.05
CA VAL A 31 -5.81 -2.59 -4.94
C VAL A 31 -6.76 -1.57 -4.34
N VAL A 32 -7.57 -0.95 -5.20
CA VAL A 32 -8.54 0.07 -4.80
C VAL A 32 -9.96 -0.45 -5.07
N PRO A 33 -10.87 -0.42 -4.09
CA PRO A 33 -12.24 -0.88 -4.31
C PRO A 33 -12.94 0.04 -5.32
N PRO A 34 -13.41 -0.49 -6.45
CA PRO A 34 -14.07 0.32 -7.47
C PRO A 34 -15.39 0.91 -6.97
N LYS A 35 -15.71 2.12 -7.44
CA LYS A 35 -16.96 2.81 -7.06
C LYS A 35 -18.20 2.26 -7.76
N THR A 36 -18.04 1.59 -8.89
CA THR A 36 -19.13 1.09 -9.75
C THR A 36 -19.15 -0.43 -9.80
N ASP A 37 -20.31 -1.03 -10.04
CA ASP A 37 -20.45 -2.48 -10.15
C ASP A 37 -19.70 -3.04 -11.37
N VAL A 38 -19.63 -2.29 -12.48
CA VAL A 38 -18.81 -2.63 -13.64
C VAL A 38 -17.31 -2.66 -13.25
N GLY A 39 -16.88 -1.73 -12.41
CA GLY A 39 -15.53 -1.74 -11.87
C GLY A 39 -15.28 -2.93 -10.95
N MET A 40 -16.24 -3.28 -10.09
CA MET A 40 -16.17 -4.46 -9.23
C MET A 40 -16.07 -5.74 -10.05
N GLU A 41 -16.87 -5.88 -11.11
CA GLU A 41 -16.78 -7.03 -12.02
C GLU A 41 -15.43 -7.12 -12.72
N LYS A 42 -14.85 -5.98 -13.14
CA LYS A 42 -13.49 -5.95 -13.71
C LYS A 42 -12.39 -6.35 -12.72
N LEU A 43 -12.55 -6.00 -11.44
CA LEU A 43 -11.57 -6.33 -10.40
C LEU A 43 -11.77 -7.77 -9.90
N CYS A 44 -12.99 -8.15 -9.52
CA CYS A 44 -13.32 -9.35 -8.78
C CYS A 44 -13.98 -10.45 -9.62
N GLY A 45 -14.45 -10.14 -10.84
CA GLY A 45 -15.11 -11.10 -11.73
C GLY A 45 -14.13 -12.13 -12.29
N LYS A 46 -14.69 -13.14 -12.95
CA LYS A 46 -13.90 -14.19 -13.59
C LYS A 46 -12.91 -13.60 -14.60
N ASP A 47 -11.66 -14.04 -14.55
CA ASP A 47 -10.55 -13.53 -15.35
C ASP A 47 -10.28 -12.01 -15.10
N GLY A 48 -10.74 -11.51 -13.97
CA GLY A 48 -10.56 -10.12 -13.53
C GLY A 48 -9.11 -9.80 -13.13
N VAL A 49 -8.94 -8.59 -12.60
CA VAL A 49 -7.59 -8.13 -12.20
C VAL A 49 -7.04 -8.99 -11.05
N LEU A 50 -7.87 -9.38 -10.06
CA LEU A 50 -7.41 -10.23 -8.96
C LEU A 50 -6.92 -11.58 -9.47
N ASP A 51 -7.68 -12.27 -10.32
CA ASP A 51 -7.29 -13.57 -10.89
C ASP A 51 -5.94 -13.47 -11.62
N LYS A 52 -5.70 -12.36 -12.31
CA LYS A 52 -4.43 -12.10 -12.98
C LYS A 52 -3.29 -11.79 -12.01
N LEU A 53 -3.54 -10.99 -10.95
CA LEU A 53 -2.53 -10.68 -9.94
C LEU A 53 -2.09 -11.94 -9.20
N TYR A 54 -2.99 -12.90 -8.94
CA TYR A 54 -2.63 -14.17 -8.32
C TYR A 54 -1.63 -15.00 -9.14
N THR A 55 -1.55 -14.80 -10.47
CA THR A 55 -0.55 -15.48 -11.30
C THR A 55 0.89 -15.01 -11.05
N LEU A 56 1.04 -13.92 -10.28
CA LEU A 56 2.32 -13.38 -9.85
C LEU A 56 2.68 -13.83 -8.42
N GLU A 57 1.86 -14.68 -7.82
CA GLU A 57 2.05 -15.30 -6.50
C GLU A 57 2.37 -14.29 -5.37
N PRO A 58 1.56 -13.22 -5.18
CA PRO A 58 1.80 -12.28 -4.09
C PRO A 58 1.54 -12.93 -2.73
N ASP A 59 2.31 -12.54 -1.71
CA ASP A 59 2.11 -12.98 -0.33
C ASP A 59 0.81 -12.44 0.26
N TYR A 60 0.52 -11.18 -0.04
CA TYR A 60 -0.73 -10.55 0.35
C TYR A 60 -1.20 -9.50 -0.66
N ILE A 61 -2.48 -9.21 -0.63
CA ILE A 61 -3.07 -8.08 -1.36
C ILE A 61 -3.78 -7.19 -0.35
N SER A 62 -3.36 -5.92 -0.25
CA SER A 62 -4.05 -4.93 0.53
C SER A 62 -5.14 -4.24 -0.29
N CYS A 63 -6.23 -3.83 0.39
CA CYS A 63 -7.31 -3.10 -0.24
C CYS A 63 -7.57 -1.79 0.52
N THR A 64 -7.55 -0.66 -0.21
CA THR A 64 -7.76 0.66 0.37
C THR A 64 -9.18 0.83 0.93
N TYR A 65 -9.31 1.63 2.00
CA TYR A 65 -10.57 1.80 2.73
C TYR A 65 -11.47 2.93 2.19
N GLY A 66 -10.90 3.81 1.34
CA GLY A 66 -11.54 5.05 0.89
C GLY A 66 -11.41 6.18 1.92
N ALA A 67 -11.18 7.41 1.43
CA ALA A 67 -11.05 8.58 2.28
C ALA A 67 -12.33 8.79 3.13
N GLY A 68 -12.17 8.94 4.45
CA GLY A 68 -13.29 9.16 5.37
C GLY A 68 -14.27 7.99 5.54
N GLY A 69 -13.87 6.74 5.21
CA GLY A 69 -14.73 5.57 5.40
C GLY A 69 -15.89 5.44 4.39
N THR A 70 -15.81 6.12 3.26
CA THR A 70 -16.92 6.18 2.28
C THR A 70 -17.16 4.90 1.48
N ASN A 71 -16.22 3.93 1.47
CA ASN A 71 -16.28 2.70 0.67
C ASN A 71 -16.16 1.41 1.50
N VAL A 72 -16.57 1.43 2.75
CA VAL A 72 -16.44 0.28 3.69
C VAL A 72 -17.02 -1.02 3.11
N GLY A 73 -18.23 -0.96 2.53
CA GLY A 73 -18.88 -2.15 1.98
C GLY A 73 -18.13 -2.78 0.81
N LYS A 74 -17.63 -1.95 -0.11
CA LYS A 74 -16.89 -2.45 -1.29
C LYS A 74 -15.48 -2.93 -0.93
N ASN A 75 -14.84 -2.35 0.09
CA ASN A 75 -13.57 -2.87 0.60
C ASN A 75 -13.76 -4.28 1.16
N LEU A 76 -14.76 -4.50 2.00
CA LEU A 76 -15.06 -5.83 2.55
C LEU A 76 -15.38 -6.84 1.45
N GLU A 77 -16.14 -6.45 0.41
CA GLU A 77 -16.47 -7.32 -0.73
C GLU A 77 -15.22 -7.79 -1.49
N VAL A 78 -14.26 -6.87 -1.75
CA VAL A 78 -12.99 -7.22 -2.40
C VAL A 78 -12.17 -8.17 -1.53
N LEU A 79 -12.05 -7.88 -0.23
CA LEU A 79 -11.26 -8.68 0.70
C LEU A 79 -11.89 -10.07 0.94
N ASP A 80 -13.21 -10.15 1.04
CA ASP A 80 -13.95 -11.42 1.14
C ASP A 80 -13.74 -12.30 -0.11
N LYS A 81 -13.64 -11.68 -1.30
CA LYS A 81 -13.27 -12.38 -2.54
C LYS A 81 -11.84 -12.93 -2.45
N ILE A 82 -10.85 -12.13 -2.02
CA ILE A 82 -9.45 -12.56 -1.87
C ILE A 82 -9.37 -13.71 -0.86
N GLN A 83 -10.07 -13.59 0.27
CA GLN A 83 -10.13 -14.63 1.31
C GLN A 83 -10.73 -15.94 0.79
N LYS A 84 -11.83 -15.87 0.04
CA LYS A 84 -12.49 -17.04 -0.54
C LYS A 84 -11.67 -17.71 -1.63
N ASP A 85 -10.92 -16.94 -2.41
CA ASP A 85 -10.04 -17.49 -3.44
C ASP A 85 -8.85 -18.25 -2.83
N GLY A 86 -8.42 -17.89 -1.62
CA GLY A 86 -7.38 -18.57 -0.87
C GLY A 86 -6.03 -18.62 -1.59
N LYS A 87 -5.69 -17.55 -2.35
CA LYS A 87 -4.44 -17.48 -3.13
C LYS A 87 -3.36 -16.64 -2.46
N CYS A 88 -3.74 -15.70 -1.61
CA CYS A 88 -2.86 -14.85 -0.82
C CYS A 88 -3.63 -14.29 0.38
N THR A 89 -2.92 -13.66 1.31
CA THR A 89 -3.53 -13.04 2.49
C THR A 89 -4.23 -11.71 2.14
N PRO A 90 -5.52 -11.51 2.48
CA PRO A 90 -6.17 -10.20 2.38
C PRO A 90 -5.73 -9.28 3.52
N VAL A 91 -5.37 -8.03 3.22
CA VAL A 91 -5.03 -7.01 4.22
C VAL A 91 -5.97 -5.82 4.06
N THR A 92 -6.78 -5.52 5.10
CA THR A 92 -7.63 -4.32 5.05
C THR A 92 -6.86 -3.06 5.42
N HIS A 93 -6.98 -1.98 4.66
CA HIS A 93 -6.72 -0.67 5.23
C HIS A 93 -7.86 -0.33 6.17
N PHE A 94 -7.56 0.09 7.38
CA PHE A 94 -8.57 0.47 8.36
C PHE A 94 -8.25 1.82 8.98
N THR A 95 -9.21 2.75 8.93
CA THR A 95 -9.03 4.10 9.46
C THR A 95 -9.88 4.33 10.71
N CYS A 96 -9.32 4.98 11.73
CA CYS A 96 -10.06 5.29 12.96
C CYS A 96 -10.89 6.58 12.87
N ILE A 97 -10.61 7.44 11.88
CA ILE A 97 -11.30 8.72 11.72
C ILE A 97 -12.82 8.55 11.56
N GLY A 98 -13.59 9.41 12.22
CA GLY A 98 -15.05 9.42 12.14
C GLY A 98 -15.77 8.24 12.80
N ASN A 99 -15.05 7.42 13.56
CA ASN A 99 -15.60 6.25 14.22
C ASN A 99 -15.52 6.37 15.74
N THR A 100 -16.57 5.91 16.43
CA THR A 100 -16.50 5.64 17.86
C THR A 100 -15.72 4.34 18.12
N LYS A 101 -15.32 4.07 19.36
CA LYS A 101 -14.68 2.81 19.72
C LYS A 101 -15.61 1.60 19.47
N GLU A 102 -16.88 1.78 19.69
CA GLU A 102 -17.92 0.79 19.42
C GLU A 102 -18.01 0.48 17.91
N ASP A 103 -18.05 1.53 17.06
CA ASP A 103 -18.03 1.34 15.60
C ASP A 103 -16.77 0.59 15.13
N ILE A 104 -15.60 0.96 15.68
CA ILE A 104 -14.33 0.29 15.36
C ILE A 104 -14.39 -1.18 15.74
N LYS A 105 -14.89 -1.48 16.94
CA LYS A 105 -15.00 -2.86 17.43
C LYS A 105 -15.95 -3.69 16.59
N GLU A 106 -17.12 -3.17 16.24
CA GLU A 106 -18.10 -3.85 15.38
C GLU A 106 -17.56 -4.12 13.98
N LYS A 107 -16.93 -3.12 13.37
CA LYS A 107 -16.34 -3.26 12.03
C LYS A 107 -15.19 -4.26 12.02
N LEU A 108 -14.29 -4.22 13.00
CA LEU A 108 -13.19 -5.18 13.10
C LEU A 108 -13.70 -6.60 13.37
N GLN A 109 -14.74 -6.77 14.21
CA GLN A 109 -15.36 -8.06 14.38
C GLN A 109 -15.95 -8.60 13.07
N THR A 110 -16.56 -7.72 12.25
CA THR A 110 -17.07 -8.10 10.93
C THR A 110 -15.96 -8.64 10.02
N TYR A 111 -14.78 -8.01 10.01
CA TYR A 111 -13.64 -8.57 9.25
C TYR A 111 -13.22 -9.94 9.75
N LEU A 112 -13.12 -10.14 11.06
CA LEU A 112 -12.80 -11.46 11.65
C LEU A 112 -13.86 -12.53 11.32
N ASP A 113 -15.14 -12.16 11.30
CA ASP A 113 -16.23 -13.07 10.96
C ASP A 113 -16.16 -13.52 9.48
N HIS A 114 -15.49 -12.74 8.62
CA HIS A 114 -15.16 -13.07 7.24
C HIS A 114 -13.77 -13.73 7.08
N GLY A 115 -13.07 -14.02 8.18
CA GLY A 115 -11.74 -14.63 8.17
C GLY A 115 -10.61 -13.66 7.77
N ILE A 116 -10.86 -12.34 7.81
CA ILE A 116 -9.88 -11.31 7.49
C ILE A 116 -9.26 -10.82 8.80
N ASP A 117 -8.02 -11.22 9.03
CA ASP A 117 -7.28 -11.01 10.28
C ASP A 117 -6.00 -10.19 10.10
N HIS A 118 -5.80 -9.56 8.95
CA HIS A 118 -4.69 -8.66 8.66
C HIS A 118 -5.19 -7.26 8.35
N MET A 119 -4.55 -6.26 8.94
CA MET A 119 -4.94 -4.85 8.75
C MET A 119 -3.76 -3.89 8.67
N LEU A 120 -3.86 -2.87 7.84
CA LEU A 120 -3.04 -1.66 7.92
C LEU A 120 -3.79 -0.62 8.76
N ALA A 121 -3.29 -0.37 9.97
CA ALA A 121 -3.90 0.54 10.92
C ALA A 121 -3.53 1.99 10.60
N LEU A 122 -4.51 2.80 10.23
CA LEU A 122 -4.36 4.18 9.79
C LEU A 122 -5.22 5.13 10.64
N ARG A 123 -4.80 6.38 10.71
CA ARG A 123 -5.67 7.44 11.20
C ARG A 123 -6.78 7.73 10.18
N GLY A 124 -6.42 7.84 8.91
CA GLY A 124 -7.20 8.37 7.81
C GLY A 124 -6.96 9.86 7.59
N ASP A 125 -7.24 10.32 6.37
CA ASP A 125 -7.13 11.73 6.00
C ASP A 125 -8.34 12.52 6.51
N LEU A 126 -8.08 13.73 6.99
CA LEU A 126 -9.15 14.64 7.41
C LEU A 126 -9.93 15.11 6.18
N PRO A 127 -11.24 14.85 6.08
CA PRO A 127 -12.07 15.39 5.01
C PRO A 127 -12.00 16.92 5.01
N PHE A 128 -12.25 17.51 3.84
CA PHE A 128 -12.27 18.96 3.71
C PHE A 128 -13.30 19.58 4.70
N GLY A 129 -12.88 20.60 5.43
CA GLY A 129 -13.73 21.28 6.41
C GLY A 129 -13.80 20.63 7.80
N TRP A 130 -13.15 19.49 8.01
CA TRP A 130 -13.05 18.91 9.35
C TRP A 130 -11.93 19.56 10.15
N THR A 131 -12.22 19.91 11.42
CA THR A 131 -11.26 20.50 12.36
C THR A 131 -10.64 19.48 13.29
N GLY A 132 -11.08 18.21 13.23
CA GLY A 132 -10.59 17.09 14.03
C GLY A 132 -11.03 15.77 13.44
N THR A 133 -10.71 14.65 14.09
CA THR A 133 -11.01 13.30 13.61
C THR A 133 -12.49 12.92 13.70
N ASN A 134 -13.28 13.68 14.47
CA ASN A 134 -14.72 13.44 14.72
C ASN A 134 -15.02 11.98 15.16
N GLY A 135 -14.10 11.38 15.90
CA GLY A 135 -14.20 10.04 16.47
C GLY A 135 -13.48 9.96 17.81
N ASP A 136 -13.50 8.79 18.44
CA ASP A 136 -12.90 8.58 19.76
C ASP A 136 -11.38 8.37 19.72
N LEU A 137 -10.85 8.00 18.56
CA LEU A 137 -9.42 7.83 18.35
C LEU A 137 -8.90 8.88 17.37
N HIS A 138 -7.75 9.49 17.72
CA HIS A 138 -7.19 10.63 16.99
C HIS A 138 -5.96 10.25 16.15
N TYR A 139 -5.32 9.12 16.45
CA TYR A 139 -4.07 8.69 15.82
C TYR A 139 -4.03 7.17 15.61
N ALA A 140 -3.25 6.74 14.62
CA ALA A 140 -3.03 5.31 14.37
C ALA A 140 -2.37 4.60 15.57
N THR A 141 -1.55 5.31 16.37
CA THR A 141 -0.98 4.78 17.62
C THR A 141 -2.04 4.35 18.63
N GLU A 142 -3.13 5.13 18.73
CA GLU A 142 -4.27 4.82 19.60
C GLU A 142 -5.08 3.66 19.03
N LEU A 143 -5.24 3.58 17.71
CA LEU A 143 -5.92 2.47 17.05
C LEU A 143 -5.19 1.15 17.30
N VAL A 144 -3.87 1.09 17.10
CA VAL A 144 -3.07 -0.12 17.36
C VAL A 144 -3.24 -0.56 18.82
N LYS A 145 -3.09 0.36 19.77
CA LYS A 145 -3.30 0.07 21.20
C LYS A 145 -4.71 -0.44 21.51
N PHE A 146 -5.73 0.15 20.89
CA PHE A 146 -7.12 -0.25 21.04
C PHE A 146 -7.36 -1.66 20.51
N VAL A 147 -6.86 -1.96 19.30
CA VAL A 147 -7.01 -3.28 18.66
C VAL A 147 -6.35 -4.36 19.54
N ARG A 148 -5.12 -4.15 19.99
CA ARG A 148 -4.45 -5.11 20.91
C ARG A 148 -5.20 -5.31 22.20
N LYS A 149 -5.76 -4.24 22.77
CA LYS A 149 -6.56 -4.35 24.01
C LYS A 149 -7.84 -5.16 23.83
N GLU A 150 -8.59 -4.92 22.74
CA GLU A 150 -9.93 -5.51 22.55
C GLU A 150 -9.87 -6.90 21.88
N PHE A 151 -8.88 -7.15 21.03
CA PHE A 151 -8.80 -8.36 20.22
C PHE A 151 -7.56 -9.23 20.51
N GLY A 152 -6.59 -8.74 21.30
CA GLY A 152 -5.33 -9.47 21.55
C GLY A 152 -4.57 -9.66 20.25
N ASP A 153 -4.11 -10.88 19.99
CA ASP A 153 -3.31 -11.26 18.84
C ASP A 153 -4.13 -11.78 17.64
N LYS A 154 -5.45 -11.48 17.64
CA LYS A 154 -6.32 -11.93 16.54
C LYS A 154 -6.05 -11.19 15.21
N PHE A 155 -5.39 -10.05 15.25
CA PHE A 155 -5.00 -9.31 14.06
C PHE A 155 -3.49 -9.24 13.92
N THR A 156 -2.99 -9.46 12.71
CA THR A 156 -1.67 -8.99 12.28
C THR A 156 -1.82 -7.52 11.85
N ILE A 157 -1.05 -6.62 12.48
CA ILE A 157 -1.24 -5.18 12.33
C ILE A 157 -0.03 -4.56 11.62
N ALA A 158 -0.23 -4.16 10.35
CA ALA A 158 0.68 -3.25 9.67
C ALA A 158 0.45 -1.81 10.12
N VAL A 159 1.48 -1.00 10.05
CA VAL A 159 1.41 0.45 10.29
C VAL A 159 2.15 1.23 9.21
N ALA A 160 1.67 2.44 8.90
CA ALA A 160 2.35 3.31 7.95
C ALA A 160 3.65 3.87 8.54
N GLY A 161 4.72 3.87 7.73
CA GLY A 161 5.96 4.60 7.94
C GLY A 161 6.14 5.67 6.86
N SER A 162 6.69 6.83 7.19
CA SER A 162 6.87 7.95 6.25
C SER A 162 8.36 8.29 6.12
N PRO A 163 9.05 7.81 5.06
CA PRO A 163 10.50 8.03 4.92
C PRO A 163 10.92 9.50 4.88
N GLU A 164 10.08 10.37 4.31
CA GLU A 164 10.32 11.81 4.25
C GLU A 164 9.62 12.59 5.38
N GLY A 165 9.05 11.87 6.35
CA GLY A 165 8.25 12.42 7.44
C GLY A 165 6.80 12.70 7.02
N HIS A 166 5.87 12.43 7.91
CA HIS A 166 4.46 12.72 7.65
C HIS A 166 4.22 14.23 7.60
N ILE A 167 3.56 14.73 6.54
CA ILE A 167 3.38 16.17 6.26
C ILE A 167 2.74 16.97 7.42
N GLN A 168 1.98 16.31 8.27
CA GLN A 168 1.36 16.94 9.45
C GLN A 168 2.21 16.75 10.71
N CYS A 169 3.34 16.06 10.64
CA CYS A 169 4.26 15.94 11.75
C CYS A 169 5.24 17.12 11.77
N ARG A 170 5.61 17.57 12.94
CA ARG A 170 6.49 18.75 13.10
C ARG A 170 7.93 18.52 12.68
N SER A 171 8.37 17.28 12.67
CA SER A 171 9.72 16.87 12.26
C SER A 171 9.77 15.36 12.03
N LEU A 172 10.80 14.90 11.31
CA LEU A 172 11.05 13.48 11.08
C LEU A 172 11.30 12.71 12.39
N GLU A 173 12.04 13.30 13.33
CA GLU A 173 12.31 12.69 14.64
C GLU A 173 11.02 12.46 15.44
N ALA A 174 10.07 13.41 15.37
CA ALA A 174 8.78 13.24 16.02
C ALA A 174 7.95 12.15 15.33
N ASP A 175 8.02 12.05 14.00
CA ASP A 175 7.32 11.00 13.24
C ASP A 175 7.89 9.61 13.57
N ILE A 176 9.21 9.48 13.64
CA ILE A 176 9.90 8.27 14.08
C ILE A 176 9.51 7.90 15.52
N ALA A 177 9.38 8.87 16.43
CA ALA A 177 8.91 8.61 17.78
C ALA A 177 7.47 8.08 17.82
N PHE A 178 6.58 8.55 16.93
CA PHE A 178 5.24 7.99 16.78
C PHE A 178 5.27 6.58 16.16
N LEU A 179 6.16 6.33 15.22
CA LEU A 179 6.36 4.99 14.67
C LEU A 179 6.84 4.00 15.75
N LYS A 180 7.78 4.45 16.62
CA LYS A 180 8.20 3.67 17.80
C LYS A 180 7.03 3.34 18.71
N GLN A 181 6.15 4.31 18.99
CA GLN A 181 4.94 4.07 19.77
C GLN A 181 3.99 3.04 19.13
N LYS A 182 3.89 3.01 17.77
CA LYS A 182 3.10 2.00 17.08
C LYS A 182 3.68 0.59 17.33
N GLN A 183 5.02 0.44 17.22
CA GLN A 183 5.70 -0.81 17.58
C GLN A 183 5.44 -1.19 19.02
N ASP A 184 5.64 -0.27 19.97
CA ASP A 184 5.48 -0.54 21.40
C ASP A 184 4.02 -0.85 21.79
N ASN A 185 3.06 -0.39 21.00
CA ASN A 185 1.65 -0.72 21.14
C ASN A 185 1.27 -2.06 20.46
N GLY A 186 2.21 -2.74 19.79
CA GLY A 186 2.02 -4.08 19.25
C GLY A 186 1.75 -4.13 17.74
N ALA A 187 2.28 -3.21 16.94
CA ALA A 187 2.34 -3.38 15.50
C ALA A 187 3.32 -4.50 15.12
N ASP A 188 3.05 -5.21 14.02
CA ASP A 188 3.83 -6.37 13.57
C ASP A 188 4.78 -6.02 12.41
N PHE A 189 4.41 -5.12 11.50
CA PHE A 189 5.26 -4.68 10.39
C PHE A 189 4.90 -3.27 9.90
N ILE A 190 5.73 -2.72 9.04
CA ILE A 190 5.58 -1.39 8.46
C ILE A 190 5.32 -1.54 6.97
N ILE A 191 4.29 -0.85 6.44
CA ILE A 191 4.18 -0.53 5.02
C ILE A 191 4.56 0.94 4.87
N SER A 192 5.66 1.23 4.15
CA SER A 192 6.08 2.62 3.99
C SER A 192 5.20 3.39 3.01
N GLN A 193 5.12 4.69 3.20
CA GLN A 193 4.69 5.61 2.15
C GLN A 193 5.70 5.53 1.00
N LEU A 194 5.23 5.76 -0.24
CA LEU A 194 6.12 5.90 -1.39
C LEU A 194 7.18 6.99 -1.10
N CYS A 195 8.40 6.77 -1.56
CA CYS A 195 9.51 7.70 -1.44
C CYS A 195 10.36 7.58 -2.69
N TRP A 196 10.50 8.67 -3.45
CA TRP A 196 11.33 8.66 -4.65
C TRP A 196 12.77 9.07 -4.35
N ASP A 197 12.99 9.80 -3.27
CA ASP A 197 14.32 10.19 -2.80
C ASP A 197 14.98 9.05 -2.01
N MET A 198 15.87 8.32 -2.66
CA MET A 198 16.57 7.18 -2.06
C MET A 198 17.53 7.58 -0.94
N ASP A 199 18.04 8.82 -0.92
CA ASP A 199 18.89 9.29 0.17
C ASP A 199 18.06 9.56 1.42
N ALA A 200 16.87 10.16 1.25
CA ALA A 200 15.90 10.31 2.33
C ALA A 200 15.44 8.94 2.88
N PHE A 201 15.19 7.98 2.00
CA PHE A 201 14.82 6.62 2.42
C PHE A 201 15.92 5.94 3.24
N ARG A 202 17.16 5.94 2.78
CA ARG A 202 18.31 5.34 3.49
C ARG A 202 18.51 5.99 4.85
N TYR A 203 18.43 7.32 4.90
CA TYR A 203 18.52 8.06 6.16
C TYR A 203 17.40 7.66 7.13
N TRP A 204 16.16 7.59 6.66
CA TRP A 204 15.03 7.17 7.47
C TRP A 204 15.17 5.73 7.98
N LEU A 205 15.57 4.80 7.11
CA LEU A 205 15.75 3.39 7.49
C LEU A 205 16.80 3.25 8.61
N GLU A 206 17.93 3.95 8.50
CA GLU A 206 18.94 4.00 9.56
C GLU A 206 18.39 4.65 10.84
N ALA A 207 17.68 5.76 10.71
CA ALA A 207 17.14 6.50 11.84
C ALA A 207 16.10 5.70 12.63
N ILE A 208 15.21 4.93 11.97
CA ILE A 208 14.25 4.06 12.67
C ILE A 208 14.97 2.92 13.40
N ARG A 209 16.01 2.33 12.80
CA ARG A 209 16.83 1.28 13.46
C ARG A 209 17.57 1.85 14.69
N ASN A 210 18.14 3.03 14.58
CA ASN A 210 18.78 3.74 15.70
C ASN A 210 17.79 4.12 16.82
N ALA A 211 16.52 4.35 16.49
CA ALA A 211 15.44 4.57 17.44
C ALA A 211 14.91 3.26 18.09
N GLY A 212 15.48 2.10 17.76
CA GLY A 212 15.07 0.80 18.29
C GLY A 212 13.75 0.29 17.68
N ILE A 213 13.47 0.64 16.43
CA ILE A 213 12.35 0.09 15.67
C ILE A 213 12.89 -1.08 14.84
N TRP A 214 12.40 -2.29 15.12
CA TRP A 214 12.88 -3.53 14.50
C TRP A 214 11.82 -4.22 13.66
N LEU A 215 10.66 -3.59 13.50
CA LEU A 215 9.59 -4.12 12.64
C LEU A 215 10.10 -4.31 11.22
N PRO A 216 9.69 -5.38 10.52
CA PRO A 216 9.91 -5.55 9.09
C PRO A 216 9.35 -4.35 8.31
N VAL A 217 9.99 -3.99 7.20
CA VAL A 217 9.62 -2.85 6.36
C VAL A 217 9.32 -3.33 4.95
N ASP A 218 8.04 -3.27 4.58
CA ASP A 218 7.59 -3.34 3.19
C ASP A 218 7.57 -1.95 2.58
N VAL A 219 8.23 -1.79 1.45
CA VAL A 219 8.31 -0.49 0.79
C VAL A 219 7.14 -0.32 -0.17
N GLY A 220 6.32 0.71 0.09
CA GLY A 220 5.26 1.13 -0.82
C GLY A 220 5.83 1.78 -2.08
N ILE A 221 5.56 1.21 -3.24
CA ILE A 221 6.04 1.71 -4.54
C ILE A 221 4.86 2.02 -5.45
N MET A 222 4.78 3.27 -5.90
CA MET A 222 3.87 3.68 -6.96
C MET A 222 4.57 3.61 -8.31
N PRO A 223 4.14 2.73 -9.23
CA PRO A 223 4.70 2.70 -10.59
C PRO A 223 4.52 4.02 -11.33
N ILE A 224 5.57 4.51 -11.97
CA ILE A 224 5.55 5.75 -12.74
C ILE A 224 5.03 5.48 -14.15
N LEU A 225 3.72 5.60 -14.33
CA LEU A 225 3.01 5.22 -15.56
C LEU A 225 2.33 6.39 -16.28
N ASP A 226 1.98 7.44 -15.54
CA ASP A 226 1.26 8.60 -16.05
C ASP A 226 1.80 9.88 -15.43
N GLN A 227 2.13 10.86 -16.27
CA GLN A 227 2.77 12.11 -15.83
C GLN A 227 1.87 12.94 -14.91
N ALA A 228 0.57 13.05 -15.25
CA ALA A 228 -0.37 13.83 -14.45
C ALA A 228 -0.59 13.18 -13.07
N ALA A 229 -0.72 11.85 -13.04
CA ALA A 229 -0.87 11.10 -11.78
C ALA A 229 0.40 11.25 -10.91
N THR A 230 1.59 11.18 -11.50
CA THR A 230 2.87 11.33 -10.79
C THR A 230 2.99 12.73 -10.18
N ILE A 231 2.72 13.78 -10.96
CA ILE A 231 2.75 15.17 -10.49
C ILE A 231 1.71 15.40 -9.39
N ASN A 232 0.48 14.91 -9.58
CA ASN A 232 -0.57 15.03 -8.57
C ASN A 232 -0.21 14.30 -7.26
N MET A 233 0.48 13.16 -7.34
CA MET A 233 0.95 12.45 -6.17
C MET A 233 1.99 13.28 -5.39
N ALA A 234 2.97 13.87 -6.06
CA ALA A 234 3.97 14.74 -5.43
C ALA A 234 3.37 16.00 -4.81
N LEU A 235 2.34 16.56 -5.45
CA LEU A 235 1.64 17.76 -4.95
C LEU A 235 0.52 17.44 -3.94
N SER A 236 0.25 16.17 -3.69
CA SER A 236 -0.76 15.73 -2.73
C SER A 236 -0.26 15.83 -1.28
N ARG A 237 -1.11 15.41 -0.34
CA ARG A 237 -0.79 15.41 1.09
C ARG A 237 0.11 14.25 1.54
N ASN A 238 0.71 13.52 0.60
CA ASN A 238 1.56 12.36 0.92
C ASN A 238 2.95 12.76 1.42
N GLY A 239 3.40 13.99 1.11
CA GLY A 239 4.71 14.50 1.55
C GLY A 239 5.90 13.94 0.78
N CYS A 240 5.68 13.24 -0.34
CA CYS A 240 6.76 12.70 -1.16
C CYS A 240 7.39 13.77 -2.05
N VAL A 241 8.71 13.74 -2.17
CA VAL A 241 9.51 14.65 -2.98
C VAL A 241 9.96 13.94 -4.25
N MET A 242 9.82 14.61 -5.39
CA MET A 242 10.37 14.10 -6.66
C MET A 242 11.89 14.24 -6.67
N ASP A 243 12.59 13.15 -6.91
CA ASP A 243 14.02 13.18 -7.11
C ASP A 243 14.39 13.81 -8.46
N ARG A 244 15.70 14.08 -8.65
CA ARG A 244 16.20 14.71 -9.86
C ARG A 244 15.93 13.90 -11.13
N LYS A 245 16.07 12.56 -11.08
CA LYS A 245 15.86 11.70 -12.25
C LYS A 245 14.40 11.76 -12.70
N LEU A 246 13.45 11.70 -11.75
CA LEU A 246 12.02 11.79 -12.04
C LEU A 246 11.65 13.16 -12.61
N CYS A 247 12.20 14.25 -12.06
CA CYS A 247 12.03 15.60 -12.61
C CYS A 247 12.55 15.69 -14.05
N GLU A 248 13.70 15.08 -14.39
CA GLU A 248 14.25 15.05 -15.74
C GLU A 248 13.35 14.25 -16.70
N ILE A 249 12.82 13.09 -16.27
CA ILE A 249 11.86 12.29 -17.05
C ILE A 249 10.60 13.12 -17.36
N ILE A 250 10.04 13.79 -16.35
CA ILE A 250 8.87 14.65 -16.50
C ILE A 250 9.16 15.79 -17.47
N SER A 251 10.28 16.48 -17.31
CA SER A 251 10.66 17.62 -18.14
C SER A 251 10.85 17.25 -19.60
N LYS A 252 11.53 16.14 -19.89
CA LYS A 252 11.73 15.64 -21.26
C LYS A 252 10.43 15.28 -21.97
N ASN A 253 9.43 14.84 -21.22
CA ASN A 253 8.15 14.36 -21.72
C ASN A 253 7.00 15.31 -21.40
N TRP A 254 7.28 16.59 -21.16
CA TRP A 254 6.28 17.57 -20.75
C TRP A 254 5.13 17.70 -21.74
N ILE A 255 3.89 17.49 -21.26
CA ILE A 255 2.68 17.47 -22.10
C ILE A 255 1.68 18.59 -21.75
N PHE A 256 1.98 19.43 -20.77
CA PHE A 256 1.09 20.51 -20.38
C PHE A 256 1.49 21.82 -21.05
N PRO A 257 0.54 22.63 -21.55
CA PRO A 257 0.86 23.94 -22.10
C PRO A 257 1.51 24.81 -21.02
N ASN A 258 2.59 25.49 -21.38
CA ASN A 258 3.18 26.51 -20.53
C ASN A 258 2.44 27.84 -20.76
N PRO A 259 1.78 28.42 -19.76
CA PRO A 259 1.02 29.66 -19.91
C PRO A 259 1.90 30.89 -20.27
N PHE A 260 3.22 30.75 -20.13
CA PHE A 260 4.18 31.81 -20.43
C PHE A 260 4.82 31.66 -21.81
N ASP A 261 4.58 30.55 -22.53
CA ASP A 261 5.08 30.36 -23.89
C ASP A 261 4.23 31.14 -24.87
N LYS A 262 4.91 31.89 -25.76
CA LYS A 262 4.26 32.67 -26.82
C LYS A 262 3.97 31.86 -28.08
N GLU A 263 4.62 30.70 -28.22
CA GLU A 263 4.43 29.79 -29.35
C GLU A 263 3.28 28.81 -29.05
N PRO A 264 2.53 28.38 -30.09
CA PRO A 264 1.54 27.34 -29.94
C PRO A 264 2.18 26.08 -29.38
N PHE A 265 1.54 25.47 -28.39
CA PHE A 265 1.97 24.19 -27.85
C PHE A 265 1.71 23.08 -28.90
N ASP A 266 2.68 22.86 -29.77
CA ASP A 266 2.69 21.75 -30.73
C ASP A 266 3.48 20.59 -30.13
N ALA A 267 2.78 19.79 -29.29
CA ALA A 267 3.37 18.62 -28.69
C ALA A 267 2.75 17.35 -29.28
N ASP A 268 3.56 16.41 -29.71
CA ASP A 268 3.19 15.03 -29.85
C ASP A 268 2.85 14.44 -28.47
N VAL A 269 1.64 14.75 -28.00
CA VAL A 269 1.16 14.34 -26.66
C VAL A 269 1.12 12.81 -26.55
N ALA A 270 0.79 12.10 -27.62
CA ALA A 270 0.70 10.64 -27.61
C ALA A 270 2.11 10.02 -27.48
N GLY A 271 3.06 10.44 -28.31
CA GLY A 271 4.43 9.95 -28.26
C GLY A 271 5.13 10.32 -26.95
N LYS A 272 4.88 11.54 -26.41
CA LYS A 272 5.42 11.93 -25.11
C LYS A 272 4.84 11.12 -23.95
N LYS A 273 3.55 10.78 -23.97
CA LYS A 273 2.95 9.90 -22.95
C LYS A 273 3.56 8.50 -22.99
N GLU A 274 3.75 7.93 -24.17
CA GLU A 274 4.37 6.62 -24.34
C GLU A 274 5.83 6.64 -23.88
N SER A 275 6.60 7.65 -24.30
CA SER A 275 8.00 7.86 -23.88
C SER A 275 8.11 8.04 -22.36
N PHE A 276 7.21 8.83 -21.75
CA PHE A 276 7.14 9.00 -20.30
C PHE A 276 6.88 7.66 -19.60
N LYS A 277 5.86 6.91 -20.04
CA LYS A 277 5.51 5.61 -19.47
C LYS A 277 6.69 4.64 -19.53
N LYS A 278 7.38 4.56 -20.67
CA LYS A 278 8.55 3.69 -20.82
C LYS A 278 9.67 4.08 -19.86
N ALA A 279 10.04 5.36 -19.80
CA ALA A 279 11.08 5.84 -18.89
C ALA A 279 10.66 5.68 -17.40
N GLY A 280 9.39 5.86 -17.10
CA GLY A 280 8.85 5.68 -15.75
C GLY A 280 8.85 4.23 -15.29
N ILE A 281 8.57 3.28 -16.17
CA ILE A 281 8.69 1.84 -15.88
C ILE A 281 10.15 1.50 -15.56
N GLU A 282 11.09 1.93 -16.39
CA GLU A 282 12.53 1.73 -16.17
C GLU A 282 12.99 2.36 -14.84
N TYR A 283 12.52 3.59 -14.55
CA TYR A 283 12.77 4.24 -13.27
C TYR A 283 12.25 3.41 -12.10
N THR A 284 11.02 2.87 -12.19
CA THR A 284 10.41 2.06 -11.13
C THR A 284 11.18 0.77 -10.89
N ILE A 285 11.62 0.07 -11.95
CA ILE A 285 12.42 -1.15 -11.84
C ILE A 285 13.75 -0.87 -11.13
N ASN A 286 14.47 0.18 -11.56
CA ASN A 286 15.72 0.58 -10.93
C ASN A 286 15.53 0.96 -9.44
N GLN A 287 14.42 1.61 -9.11
CA GLN A 287 14.10 1.96 -7.73
C GLN A 287 13.83 0.72 -6.87
N ILE A 288 13.17 -0.29 -7.40
CA ILE A 288 12.98 -1.58 -6.72
C ILE A 288 14.34 -2.21 -6.38
N ASP A 289 15.28 -2.21 -7.32
CA ASP A 289 16.63 -2.74 -7.09
C ASP A 289 17.39 -1.94 -6.02
N GLU A 290 17.25 -0.60 -6.00
CA GLU A 290 17.84 0.24 -4.98
C GLU A 290 17.24 -0.05 -3.59
N TYR A 291 15.94 -0.26 -3.47
CA TYR A 291 15.30 -0.65 -2.21
C TYR A 291 15.76 -2.03 -1.72
N ARG A 292 15.83 -3.01 -2.61
CA ARG A 292 16.36 -4.34 -2.28
C ARG A 292 17.81 -4.27 -1.78
N ALA A 293 18.63 -3.41 -2.39
CA ALA A 293 20.02 -3.18 -1.95
C ALA A 293 20.10 -2.52 -0.57
N CYS A 294 19.05 -1.82 -0.11
CA CYS A 294 18.97 -1.31 1.26
C CYS A 294 18.62 -2.40 2.29
N GLY A 295 18.29 -3.63 1.87
CA GLY A 295 17.93 -4.73 2.77
C GLY A 295 16.56 -4.56 3.40
N VAL A 296 15.58 -4.07 2.64
CA VAL A 296 14.17 -4.00 3.07
C VAL A 296 13.56 -5.41 3.13
N ASP A 297 12.56 -5.57 3.97
CA ASP A 297 11.95 -6.87 4.26
C ASP A 297 10.85 -7.25 3.24
N GLY A 298 10.42 -6.29 2.39
CA GLY A 298 9.46 -6.57 1.34
C GLY A 298 9.19 -5.38 0.41
N ILE A 299 8.49 -5.69 -0.70
CA ILE A 299 8.05 -4.72 -1.70
C ILE A 299 6.52 -4.77 -1.83
N HIS A 300 5.88 -3.63 -1.61
CA HIS A 300 4.46 -3.41 -1.73
C HIS A 300 4.12 -2.55 -2.94
N LEU A 301 3.69 -3.15 -4.04
CA LEU A 301 3.48 -2.47 -5.31
C LEU A 301 2.02 -1.98 -5.45
N TYR A 302 1.82 -0.69 -5.63
CA TYR A 302 0.50 -0.12 -5.86
C TYR A 302 0.00 -0.49 -7.25
N ALA A 303 -0.80 -1.56 -7.34
CA ALA A 303 -1.31 -2.06 -8.62
C ALA A 303 -2.31 -1.10 -9.28
N LEU A 304 -3.02 -0.27 -8.48
CA LEU A 304 -4.05 0.67 -8.96
C LEU A 304 -5.06 0.01 -9.92
N ASN A 305 -5.34 -1.28 -9.67
CA ASN A 305 -6.18 -2.13 -10.50
C ASN A 305 -5.72 -2.28 -11.98
N LYS A 306 -4.41 -2.11 -12.23
CA LYS A 306 -3.79 -2.28 -13.55
C LYS A 306 -2.84 -3.48 -13.51
N TYR A 307 -3.16 -4.52 -14.25
CA TYR A 307 -2.34 -5.74 -14.26
C TYR A 307 -1.10 -5.64 -15.16
N ASP A 308 -1.29 -5.27 -16.43
CA ASP A 308 -0.25 -5.45 -17.46
C ASP A 308 1.07 -4.75 -17.12
N ASP A 309 0.99 -3.50 -16.65
CA ASP A 309 2.15 -2.69 -16.30
C ASP A 309 2.85 -3.21 -15.04
N VAL A 310 2.08 -3.56 -14.00
CA VAL A 310 2.66 -4.05 -12.76
C VAL A 310 3.23 -5.47 -12.91
N ALA A 311 2.62 -6.31 -13.75
CA ALA A 311 3.15 -7.62 -14.09
C ALA A 311 4.48 -7.54 -14.82
N TYR A 312 4.59 -6.59 -15.75
CA TYR A 312 5.86 -6.34 -16.45
C TYR A 312 6.94 -5.87 -15.45
N ILE A 313 6.63 -4.88 -14.61
CA ILE A 313 7.56 -4.39 -13.59
C ILE A 313 7.97 -5.51 -12.63
N ALA A 314 7.03 -6.30 -12.12
CA ALA A 314 7.32 -7.38 -11.19
C ALA A 314 8.22 -8.46 -11.79
N LYS A 315 8.04 -8.78 -13.07
CA LYS A 315 8.88 -9.75 -13.79
C LYS A 315 10.28 -9.22 -14.05
N GLU A 316 10.38 -8.02 -14.63
CA GLU A 316 11.68 -7.43 -15.00
C GLU A 316 12.54 -7.08 -13.77
N SER A 317 11.92 -6.77 -12.63
CA SER A 317 12.63 -6.54 -11.36
C SER A 317 12.91 -7.81 -10.57
N GLY A 318 12.49 -9.00 -11.05
CA GLY A 318 12.71 -10.27 -10.36
C GLY A 318 11.94 -10.39 -9.04
N LEU A 319 10.84 -9.64 -8.85
CA LEU A 319 10.02 -9.76 -7.63
C LEU A 319 9.30 -11.11 -7.56
N ILE A 320 8.91 -11.65 -8.70
CA ILE A 320 8.25 -12.97 -8.76
C ILE A 320 9.20 -14.14 -8.44
N ASP A 321 10.50 -13.91 -8.41
CA ASP A 321 11.50 -14.92 -8.05
C ASP A 321 11.77 -14.96 -6.53
N LEU A 322 11.12 -14.09 -5.76
CA LEU A 322 11.22 -14.02 -4.29
C LEU A 322 10.26 -14.98 -3.58
N VAL A 323 9.25 -15.50 -4.29
CA VAL A 323 8.15 -16.30 -3.74
C VAL A 323 8.43 -17.80 -3.82
#